data_4696bb0976ac113f7e881c2904ca0d3e
#
_entry.id   4696bb0976ac113f7e881c2904ca0d3e
#
_cell.length_a   1.000
_cell.length_b   1.000
_cell.length_c   1.000
_cell.angle_alpha   90.00
_cell.angle_beta   90.00
_cell.angle_gamma   90.00
#
_symmetry.space_group_name_H-M   'P 1'
#
loop_
_entity.id
_entity.type
_entity.pdbx_description
1 polymer ?
#
loop_
_entity_poly.entity_id
_entity_poly.type
_entity_poly.pdbx_seq_one_letter_code
_entity_poly.pdbx_strand_id
1 'polypeptide(L)'
;MKRLTILLVSLLIVACTTTATRQQEGGITFIHLNDIYRVGTVEDGKRGGLSRVVTLVRALQAEGRDVRILHGGDFLYPSLESQLWSGQQMVDAMNFVNAVAPLYVVPGNHEFDPRGPESLAAALNASEFTWVGDNLRFDT
;
A
#
# COMPACT_ATOMS: atom_id res chain seq x y z
N MET A 1 18.42 69.58 37.43
CA MET A 1 18.92 68.26 37.01
C MET A 1 17.74 67.38 36.74
N LYS A 2 17.34 67.24 35.50
CA LYS A 2 16.14 66.42 35.08
C LYS A 2 16.60 65.03 34.73
N ARG A 3 16.15 64.03 35.46
CA ARG A 3 16.42 62.65 35.16
C ARG A 3 15.44 62.18 34.09
N LEU A 4 15.96 61.90 32.89
CA LEU A 4 15.23 61.34 31.77
C LEU A 4 15.11 59.81 31.99
N THR A 5 13.92 59.38 32.33
CA THR A 5 13.63 57.92 32.46
C THR A 5 13.29 57.39 31.06
N ILE A 6 14.19 56.62 30.46
CA ILE A 6 13.97 55.94 29.21
C ILE A 6 13.18 54.68 29.50
N LEU A 7 11.91 54.67 29.11
CA LEU A 7 11.04 53.46 29.17
C LEU A 7 11.35 52.59 27.96
N LEU A 8 12.06 51.47 28.20
CA LEU A 8 12.35 50.49 27.16
C LEU A 8 11.09 49.63 27.00
N VAL A 9 10.28 49.90 26.00
CA VAL A 9 9.17 49.03 25.63
C VAL A 9 9.74 47.89 24.79
N SER A 10 9.93 46.73 25.45
CA SER A 10 10.28 45.50 24.78
C SER A 10 9.06 44.97 24.02
N LEU A 11 9.01 45.22 22.73
CA LEU A 11 8.02 44.66 21.82
C LEU A 11 8.33 43.19 21.61
N LEU A 12 7.69 42.31 22.40
CA LEU A 12 7.70 40.86 22.17
C LEU A 12 6.90 40.58 20.89
N ILE A 13 7.63 40.48 19.77
CA ILE A 13 7.07 39.94 18.54
C ILE A 13 6.92 38.41 18.73
N VAL A 14 5.73 38.01 19.16
CA VAL A 14 5.32 36.61 19.08
C VAL A 14 5.16 36.28 17.60
N ALA A 15 6.21 35.77 17.00
CA ALA A 15 6.12 35.20 15.67
C ALA A 15 5.24 33.92 15.80
N CYS A 16 3.94 34.09 15.56
CA CYS A 16 3.10 32.96 15.21
C CYS A 16 3.65 32.34 13.92
N THR A 17 4.51 31.35 14.06
CA THR A 17 4.80 30.43 12.97
C THR A 17 3.52 29.67 12.70
N THR A 18 2.65 30.23 11.88
CA THR A 18 1.61 29.45 11.22
C THR A 18 2.33 28.44 10.36
N THR A 19 2.52 27.24 10.90
CA THR A 19 2.82 26.08 10.07
C THR A 19 1.61 26.00 9.14
N ALA A 20 1.77 26.51 7.93
CA ALA A 20 0.77 26.32 6.88
C ALA A 20 0.70 24.81 6.69
N THR A 21 -0.28 24.19 7.33
CA THR A 21 -0.68 22.84 6.99
C THR A 21 -1.08 22.95 5.52
N ARG A 22 -0.19 22.48 4.65
CA ARG A 22 -0.47 22.39 3.22
C ARG A 22 -1.70 21.51 3.13
N GLN A 23 -2.88 22.12 3.03
CA GLN A 23 -4.10 21.41 2.71
C GLN A 23 -3.83 20.75 1.36
N GLN A 24 -3.56 19.45 1.41
CA GLN A 24 -3.37 18.68 0.21
C GLN A 24 -4.75 18.65 -0.44
N GLU A 25 -4.87 19.37 -1.56
CA GLU A 25 -6.04 19.31 -2.42
C GLU A 25 -6.32 17.81 -2.65
N GLY A 26 -7.55 17.37 -2.39
CA GLY A 26 -7.94 15.96 -2.23
C GLY A 26 -7.69 15.10 -3.46
N GLY A 27 -6.44 14.71 -3.66
CA GLY A 27 -6.00 13.76 -4.68
C GLY A 27 -5.78 12.38 -4.07
N ILE A 28 -6.08 11.34 -4.85
CA ILE A 28 -5.78 9.96 -4.50
C ILE A 28 -4.35 9.64 -4.97
N THR A 29 -3.56 9.05 -4.11
CA THR A 29 -2.24 8.52 -4.44
C THR A 29 -2.36 7.03 -4.73
N PHE A 30 -2.01 6.63 -5.95
CA PHE A 30 -1.98 5.22 -6.32
C PHE A 30 -0.57 4.66 -6.20
N ILE A 31 -0.46 3.47 -5.58
CA ILE A 31 0.71 2.61 -5.61
C ILE A 31 0.35 1.45 -6.54
N HIS A 32 1.06 1.31 -7.64
CA HIS A 32 0.86 0.21 -8.58
C HIS A 32 1.94 -0.86 -8.40
N LEU A 33 1.49 -2.11 -8.33
CA LEU A 33 2.31 -3.31 -8.15
C LEU A 33 1.87 -4.36 -9.18
N ASN A 34 2.77 -5.25 -9.57
CA ASN A 34 2.47 -6.46 -10.34
C ASN A 34 3.63 -7.45 -10.23
N ASP A 35 3.41 -8.69 -10.61
CA ASP A 35 4.45 -9.75 -10.67
C ASP A 35 5.18 -9.94 -9.33
N ILE A 36 4.46 -9.99 -8.24
CA ILE A 36 5.03 -10.22 -6.90
C ILE A 36 4.80 -11.66 -6.49
N TYR A 37 5.76 -12.51 -6.70
CA TYR A 37 5.66 -13.95 -6.45
C TYR A 37 6.15 -14.40 -5.07
N ARG A 38 6.64 -13.46 -4.24
CA ARG A 38 7.19 -13.76 -2.90
C ARG A 38 6.83 -12.67 -1.90
N VAL A 39 6.50 -13.09 -0.69
CA VAL A 39 6.24 -12.18 0.43
C VAL A 39 7.50 -11.41 0.85
N GLY A 40 8.61 -12.13 0.91
CA GLY A 40 9.89 -11.61 1.36
C GLY A 40 10.65 -10.80 0.30
N THR A 41 11.80 -10.30 0.72
CA THR A 41 12.74 -9.62 -0.17
C THR A 41 13.48 -10.61 -1.06
N VAL A 42 13.99 -10.11 -2.19
CA VAL A 42 14.85 -10.84 -3.14
C VAL A 42 16.20 -10.14 -3.26
N GLU A 43 17.15 -10.76 -3.96
CA GLU A 43 18.49 -10.21 -4.21
C GLU A 43 19.19 -9.77 -2.90
N ASP A 44 19.32 -10.68 -1.94
CA ASP A 44 19.93 -10.42 -0.62
C ASP A 44 19.33 -9.21 0.12
N GLY A 45 18.01 -9.06 0.01
CA GLY A 45 17.30 -7.99 0.69
C GLY A 45 17.30 -6.65 -0.06
N LYS A 46 17.83 -6.59 -1.27
CA LYS A 46 17.91 -5.32 -2.02
C LYS A 46 16.60 -4.91 -2.66
N ARG A 47 15.78 -5.86 -3.08
CA ARG A 47 14.52 -5.62 -3.81
C ARG A 47 13.34 -6.38 -3.18
N GLY A 48 12.13 -6.02 -3.61
CA GLY A 48 10.89 -6.65 -3.20
C GLY A 48 10.56 -6.51 -1.73
N GLY A 49 9.67 -7.37 -1.26
CA GLY A 49 9.18 -7.40 0.12
C GLY A 49 7.91 -6.57 0.33
N LEU A 50 6.79 -7.24 0.57
CA LEU A 50 5.50 -6.57 0.82
C LEU A 50 5.53 -5.68 2.08
N SER A 51 6.38 -5.98 3.06
CA SER A 51 6.59 -5.11 4.22
C SER A 51 7.07 -3.70 3.85
N ARG A 52 7.83 -3.55 2.76
CA ARG A 52 8.25 -2.24 2.26
C ARG A 52 7.10 -1.45 1.65
N VAL A 53 6.17 -2.15 1.01
CA VAL A 53 4.94 -1.52 0.50
C VAL A 53 4.15 -0.94 1.67
N VAL A 54 3.96 -1.72 2.75
CA VAL A 54 3.31 -1.25 3.97
C VAL A 54 4.03 -0.04 4.57
N THR A 55 5.36 -0.05 4.61
CA THR A 55 6.15 1.08 5.12
C THR A 55 5.94 2.33 4.26
N LEU A 56 5.95 2.19 2.93
CA LEU A 56 5.70 3.30 2.00
C LEU A 56 4.28 3.87 2.17
N VAL A 57 3.27 2.98 2.24
CA VAL A 57 1.88 3.39 2.47
C VAL A 57 1.76 4.23 3.74
N ARG A 58 2.31 3.75 4.85
CA ARG A 58 2.26 4.46 6.14
C ARG A 58 2.96 5.82 6.08
N ALA A 59 4.09 5.90 5.38
CA ALA A 59 4.80 7.17 5.19
C ALA A 59 3.95 8.18 4.40
N LEU A 60 3.32 7.75 3.30
CA LEU A 60 2.44 8.60 2.51
C LEU A 60 1.19 9.01 3.28
N GLN A 61 0.60 8.11 4.07
CA GLN A 61 -0.53 8.43 4.94
C GLN A 61 -0.16 9.44 6.03
N ALA A 62 1.06 9.34 6.59
CA ALA A 62 1.57 10.31 7.55
C ALA A 62 1.75 11.72 6.93
N GLU A 63 1.93 11.81 5.60
CA GLU A 63 1.90 13.06 4.84
C GLU A 63 0.46 13.56 4.55
N GLY A 64 -0.57 12.85 5.02
CA GLY A 64 -1.97 13.18 4.79
C GLY A 64 -2.52 12.72 3.45
N ARG A 65 -1.84 11.80 2.75
CA ARG A 65 -2.30 11.29 1.44
C ARG A 65 -3.37 10.22 1.59
N ASP A 66 -4.37 10.27 0.73
CA ASP A 66 -5.32 9.17 0.53
C ASP A 66 -4.68 8.15 -0.42
N VAL A 67 -4.28 7.00 0.11
CA VAL A 67 -3.52 5.98 -0.63
C VAL A 67 -4.43 4.82 -1.04
N ARG A 68 -4.31 4.41 -2.31
CA ARG A 68 -4.91 3.20 -2.85
C ARG A 68 -3.83 2.35 -3.50
N ILE A 69 -3.96 1.04 -3.40
CA ILE A 69 -3.00 0.09 -3.98
C ILE A 69 -3.69 -0.65 -5.12
N LEU A 70 -3.04 -0.69 -6.27
CA LEU A 70 -3.49 -1.41 -7.44
C LEU A 70 -2.49 -2.53 -7.72
N HIS A 71 -2.96 -3.77 -7.85
CA HIS A 71 -2.12 -4.90 -8.22
C HIS A 71 -2.56 -5.46 -9.57
N GLY A 72 -1.63 -5.50 -10.49
CA GLY A 72 -1.84 -5.93 -11.88
C GLY A 72 -1.94 -7.44 -12.09
N GLY A 73 -1.98 -8.23 -11.00
CA GLY A 73 -2.01 -9.69 -11.07
C GLY A 73 -0.62 -10.33 -11.03
N ASP A 74 -0.59 -11.64 -11.22
CA ASP A 74 0.61 -12.46 -11.19
C ASP A 74 1.30 -12.45 -9.81
N PHE A 75 0.58 -12.99 -8.81
CA PHE A 75 1.12 -13.12 -7.45
C PHE A 75 0.88 -14.51 -6.84
N LEU A 76 -0.10 -15.27 -7.32
CA LEU A 76 -0.35 -16.60 -6.78
C LEU A 76 0.76 -17.59 -7.18
N TYR A 77 1.23 -17.52 -8.43
CA TYR A 77 2.26 -18.40 -9.01
C TYR A 77 3.22 -17.59 -9.89
N PRO A 78 4.40 -18.14 -10.26
CA PRO A 78 5.04 -19.35 -9.77
C PRO A 78 6.08 -19.04 -8.69
N SER A 79 5.99 -19.60 -7.54
CA SER A 79 7.10 -19.63 -6.57
C SER A 79 7.17 -21.00 -5.90
N LEU A 80 8.28 -21.32 -5.27
CA LEU A 80 8.38 -22.56 -4.49
C LEU A 80 7.37 -22.56 -3.35
N GLU A 81 7.24 -21.44 -2.68
CA GLU A 81 6.27 -21.24 -1.60
C GLU A 81 4.84 -21.45 -2.11
N SER A 82 4.52 -20.93 -3.28
CA SER A 82 3.19 -21.09 -3.89
C SER A 82 2.90 -22.54 -4.29
N GLN A 83 3.92 -23.28 -4.69
CA GLN A 83 3.76 -24.72 -4.95
C GLN A 83 3.44 -25.51 -3.68
N LEU A 84 4.00 -25.12 -2.53
CA LEU A 84 3.79 -25.76 -1.24
C LEU A 84 2.44 -25.38 -0.61
N TRP A 85 2.04 -24.11 -0.70
CA TRP A 85 0.85 -23.58 -0.03
C TRP A 85 -0.25 -23.11 -0.99
N SER A 86 -0.19 -23.51 -2.25
CA SER A 86 -1.21 -23.20 -3.27
C SER A 86 -1.50 -21.68 -3.41
N GLY A 87 -0.47 -20.85 -3.21
CA GLY A 87 -0.61 -19.39 -3.28
C GLY A 87 -1.20 -18.73 -2.02
N GLN A 88 -1.67 -19.50 -1.03
CA GLN A 88 -2.36 -18.97 0.15
C GLN A 88 -1.48 -17.98 0.93
N GLN A 89 -0.19 -18.22 1.05
CA GLN A 89 0.76 -17.32 1.72
C GLN A 89 0.79 -15.92 1.08
N MET A 90 0.52 -15.83 -0.23
CA MET A 90 0.44 -14.54 -0.91
C MET A 90 -0.88 -13.85 -0.62
N VAL A 91 -1.99 -14.59 -0.60
CA VAL A 91 -3.30 -14.07 -0.21
C VAL A 91 -3.25 -13.49 1.20
N ASP A 92 -2.68 -14.23 2.16
CA ASP A 92 -2.54 -13.79 3.54
C ASP A 92 -1.70 -12.51 3.63
N ALA A 93 -0.59 -12.46 2.91
CA ALA A 93 0.27 -11.27 2.86
C ALA A 93 -0.43 -10.07 2.21
N MET A 94 -1.22 -10.28 1.16
CA MET A 94 -1.99 -9.23 0.52
C MET A 94 -3.15 -8.74 1.40
N ASN A 95 -3.76 -9.60 2.21
CA ASN A 95 -4.73 -9.20 3.24
C ASN A 95 -4.10 -8.24 4.26
N PHE A 96 -2.86 -8.50 4.72
CA PHE A 96 -2.12 -7.55 5.57
C PHE A 96 -1.87 -6.22 4.88
N VAL A 97 -1.58 -6.21 3.59
CA VAL A 97 -1.43 -4.96 2.81
C VAL A 97 -2.76 -4.23 2.73
N ASN A 98 -3.85 -4.94 2.45
CA ASN A 98 -5.21 -4.37 2.39
C ASN A 98 -5.64 -3.75 3.72
N ALA A 99 -5.25 -4.33 4.85
CA ALA A 99 -5.53 -3.79 6.18
C ALA A 99 -4.89 -2.40 6.43
N VAL A 100 -3.90 -2.00 5.63
CA VAL A 100 -3.23 -0.70 5.76
C VAL A 100 -3.79 0.33 4.78
N ALA A 101 -4.10 -0.06 3.56
CA ALA A 101 -4.77 0.77 2.56
C ALA A 101 -5.56 -0.11 1.58
N PRO A 102 -6.71 0.36 1.07
CA PRO A 102 -7.52 -0.40 0.14
C PRO A 102 -6.70 -0.92 -1.03
N LEU A 103 -6.79 -2.22 -1.25
CA LEU A 103 -6.08 -2.95 -2.29
C LEU A 103 -7.09 -3.48 -3.32
N TYR A 104 -6.82 -3.18 -4.58
CA TYR A 104 -7.58 -3.65 -5.73
C TYR A 104 -6.69 -4.51 -6.62
N VAL A 105 -7.15 -5.70 -6.95
CA VAL A 105 -6.37 -6.71 -7.67
C VAL A 105 -7.11 -7.14 -8.91
N VAL A 106 -6.42 -7.18 -10.04
CA VAL A 106 -6.91 -7.87 -11.25
C VAL A 106 -6.19 -9.21 -11.35
N PRO A 107 -6.82 -10.28 -11.83
CA PRO A 107 -6.11 -11.53 -12.11
C PRO A 107 -5.16 -11.35 -13.30
N GLY A 108 -3.92 -11.79 -13.15
CA GLY A 108 -2.98 -11.97 -14.25
C GLY A 108 -3.09 -13.39 -14.83
N ASN A 109 -2.18 -13.76 -15.72
CA ASN A 109 -2.21 -15.09 -16.31
C ASN A 109 -1.77 -16.20 -15.34
N HIS A 110 -0.90 -15.87 -14.38
CA HIS A 110 -0.40 -16.82 -13.39
C HIS A 110 -1.42 -17.15 -12.29
N GLU A 111 -2.49 -16.41 -12.17
CA GLU A 111 -3.62 -16.80 -11.31
C GLU A 111 -4.38 -18.01 -11.86
N PHE A 112 -4.22 -18.31 -13.15
CA PHE A 112 -4.82 -19.46 -13.83
C PHE A 112 -3.87 -20.65 -14.00
N ASP A 113 -2.66 -20.58 -13.44
CA ASP A 113 -1.62 -21.58 -13.55
C ASP A 113 -1.94 -22.87 -12.76
N PRO A 114 -1.12 -23.90 -12.87
CA PRO A 114 -1.39 -25.33 -13.08
C PRO A 114 -2.27 -26.04 -12.05
N ARG A 115 -2.75 -25.36 -11.04
CA ARG A 115 -3.73 -25.95 -10.13
C ARG A 115 -5.17 -25.60 -10.50
N GLY A 116 -5.33 -24.93 -11.64
CA GLY A 116 -6.62 -24.67 -12.27
C GLY A 116 -7.53 -23.71 -11.49
N PRO A 117 -8.79 -23.66 -11.89
CA PRO A 117 -9.77 -22.73 -11.35
C PRO A 117 -10.01 -22.89 -9.84
N GLU A 118 -9.71 -24.07 -9.26
CA GLU A 118 -9.88 -24.34 -7.84
C GLU A 118 -8.96 -23.48 -6.95
N SER A 119 -7.70 -23.29 -7.37
CA SER A 119 -6.75 -22.43 -6.64
C SER A 119 -7.17 -20.98 -6.64
N LEU A 120 -7.63 -20.48 -7.80
CA LEU A 120 -8.14 -19.13 -7.91
C LEU A 120 -9.43 -18.95 -7.09
N ALA A 121 -10.34 -19.92 -7.13
CA ALA A 121 -11.56 -19.90 -6.32
C ALA A 121 -11.24 -19.86 -4.81
N ALA A 122 -10.25 -20.65 -4.37
CA ALA A 122 -9.78 -20.63 -2.99
C ALA A 122 -9.19 -19.26 -2.62
N ALA A 123 -8.37 -18.67 -3.48
CA ALA A 123 -7.78 -17.35 -3.30
C ALA A 123 -8.88 -16.27 -3.22
N LEU A 124 -9.84 -16.29 -4.14
CA LEU A 124 -10.99 -15.37 -4.13
C LEU A 124 -11.76 -15.43 -2.80
N ASN A 125 -12.03 -16.64 -2.31
CA ASN A 125 -12.78 -16.84 -1.05
C ASN A 125 -11.99 -16.42 0.20
N ALA A 126 -10.66 -16.52 0.17
CA ALA A 126 -9.79 -16.15 1.30
C ALA A 126 -9.35 -14.68 1.30
N SER A 127 -9.62 -13.96 0.22
CA SER A 127 -9.19 -12.57 0.06
C SER A 127 -10.10 -11.60 0.81
N GLU A 128 -9.49 -10.68 1.55
CA GLU A 128 -10.14 -9.52 2.17
C GLU A 128 -10.02 -8.25 1.31
N PHE A 129 -9.22 -8.30 0.26
CA PHE A 129 -9.07 -7.23 -0.72
C PHE A 129 -10.07 -7.36 -1.88
N THR A 130 -10.19 -6.31 -2.68
CA THR A 130 -11.15 -6.28 -3.78
C THR A 130 -10.53 -6.83 -5.06
N TRP A 131 -11.12 -7.89 -5.60
CA TRP A 131 -10.84 -8.33 -6.96
C TRP A 131 -11.65 -7.51 -7.97
N VAL A 132 -11.00 -7.13 -9.05
CA VAL A 132 -11.58 -6.37 -10.16
C VAL A 132 -11.47 -7.22 -11.42
N GLY A 133 -12.61 -7.62 -11.97
CA GLY A 133 -12.63 -8.54 -13.11
C GLY A 133 -14.05 -8.80 -13.63
N ASP A 134 -14.89 -7.78 -13.67
CA ASP A 134 -16.30 -7.89 -14.08
C ASP A 134 -16.47 -8.41 -15.51
N ASN A 135 -15.42 -8.35 -16.33
CA ASN A 135 -15.36 -8.90 -17.68
C ASN A 135 -14.94 -10.38 -17.72
N LEU A 136 -14.53 -10.96 -16.59
CA LEU A 136 -14.17 -12.38 -16.49
C LEU A 136 -15.41 -13.20 -16.17
N ARG A 137 -15.58 -14.30 -16.84
CA ARG A 137 -16.63 -15.29 -16.58
C ARG A 137 -15.97 -16.65 -16.44
N PHE A 138 -16.40 -17.38 -15.44
CA PHE A 138 -15.99 -18.76 -15.24
C PHE A 138 -17.18 -19.62 -15.64
N ASP A 139 -17.04 -20.40 -16.71
CA ASP A 139 -18.02 -21.41 -17.09
C ASP A 139 -17.84 -22.59 -16.12
N THR A 140 -18.86 -22.86 -15.31
CA THR A 140 -18.91 -23.98 -14.34
C THR A 140 -19.54 -25.19 -14.99
#